data_b9232c88c3dfdbde9a93e06da31c7569
#
_entry.id   b9232c88c3dfdbde9a93e06da31c7569
#
_cell.length_a   1.000
_cell.length_b   1.000
_cell.length_c   1.000
_cell.angle_alpha   90.00
_cell.angle_beta   90.00
_cell.angle_gamma   90.00
#
_symmetry.space_group_name_H-M   'P 1'
#
loop_
_entity.id
_entity.type
_entity.pdbx_description
1 polymer ?
#
loop_
_entity_poly.entity_id
_entity_poly.type
_entity_poly.pdbx_seq_one_letter_code
_entity_poly.pdbx_strand_id
1 'polypeptide(L)'
;MNIQKNSITKVQELLLLLLLLFPSLLFATEPAKVNFKCNIHTINKVEGQTNCDPLDDEFGGYCIIEKSKHKNEQVGHMGLVLLRDPHSGNIWAYDLLCPTCAAKGAKRSIYMQTKIVARCDTCNSEWQNIHMGSAGQTNQEGKYWLLCYDTELEGDSLYVKNYFK
;
A
#
# COMPACT_ATOMS: atom_id res chain seq x y z
N MET A 1 -46.20 33.85 -14.98
CA MET A 1 -44.70 33.74 -15.02
C MET A 1 -44.17 32.93 -13.84
N ASN A 2 -44.61 31.64 -13.69
CA ASN A 2 -44.28 30.77 -12.52
C ASN A 2 -43.74 29.39 -12.87
N ILE A 3 -43.49 29.09 -14.16
CA ILE A 3 -43.11 27.74 -14.59
C ILE A 3 -41.59 27.52 -14.51
N GLN A 4 -40.79 28.60 -14.57
CA GLN A 4 -39.32 28.50 -14.59
C GLN A 4 -38.66 28.26 -13.22
N LYS A 5 -39.31 28.65 -12.10
CA LYS A 5 -38.77 28.45 -10.75
C LYS A 5 -38.80 27.00 -10.29
N ASN A 6 -39.83 26.23 -10.67
CA ASN A 6 -39.96 24.84 -10.24
C ASN A 6 -39.02 23.86 -10.96
N SER A 7 -38.50 24.23 -12.13
CA SER A 7 -37.58 23.39 -12.88
C SER A 7 -36.16 23.43 -12.30
N ILE A 8 -35.73 24.62 -11.84
CA ILE A 8 -34.38 24.81 -11.27
C ILE A 8 -34.24 24.09 -9.92
N THR A 9 -35.27 24.13 -9.09
CA THR A 9 -35.25 23.43 -7.79
C THR A 9 -35.22 21.91 -7.95
N LYS A 10 -35.96 21.34 -8.91
CA LYS A 10 -35.93 19.88 -9.18
C LYS A 10 -34.57 19.41 -9.70
N VAL A 11 -33.90 20.22 -10.53
CA VAL A 11 -32.54 19.90 -11.02
C VAL A 11 -31.50 19.96 -9.89
N GLN A 12 -31.63 20.95 -8.98
CA GLN A 12 -30.75 21.04 -7.80
C GLN A 12 -30.94 19.89 -6.83
N GLU A 13 -32.21 19.49 -6.58
CA GLU A 13 -32.52 18.32 -5.73
C GLU A 13 -31.98 17.02 -6.35
N LEU A 14 -32.12 16.85 -7.68
CA LEU A 14 -31.58 15.70 -8.39
C LEU A 14 -30.05 15.64 -8.34
N LEU A 15 -29.39 16.80 -8.48
CA LEU A 15 -27.91 16.92 -8.39
C LEU A 15 -27.41 16.60 -6.97
N LEU A 16 -28.13 17.07 -5.95
CA LEU A 16 -27.82 16.78 -4.55
C LEU A 16 -28.02 15.30 -4.22
N LEU A 17 -29.09 14.69 -4.77
CA LEU A 17 -29.33 13.24 -4.64
C LEU A 17 -28.27 12.41 -5.36
N LEU A 18 -27.80 12.85 -6.52
CA LEU A 18 -26.71 12.21 -7.27
C LEU A 18 -25.39 12.28 -6.48
N LEU A 19 -25.08 13.41 -5.85
CA LEU A 19 -23.91 13.58 -4.98
C LEU A 19 -23.97 12.70 -3.71
N LEU A 20 -25.16 12.41 -3.19
CA LEU A 20 -25.37 11.53 -2.04
C LEU A 20 -25.32 10.04 -2.40
N LEU A 21 -25.60 9.69 -3.68
CA LEU A 21 -25.59 8.30 -4.16
C LEU A 21 -24.17 7.81 -4.56
N PHE A 22 -23.18 8.70 -4.70
CA PHE A 22 -21.80 8.35 -5.04
C PHE A 22 -20.77 8.74 -3.96
N PRO A 23 -20.98 8.46 -2.67
CA PRO A 23 -19.93 8.69 -1.67
C PRO A 23 -18.72 7.75 -1.84
N SER A 24 -18.87 6.69 -2.64
CA SER A 24 -17.87 5.63 -2.76
C SER A 24 -16.77 5.91 -3.81
N LEU A 25 -16.89 6.97 -4.62
CA LEU A 25 -15.90 7.29 -5.67
C LEU A 25 -14.72 8.16 -5.17
N LEU A 26 -14.71 8.61 -3.92
CA LEU A 26 -13.72 9.54 -3.38
C LEU A 26 -12.71 8.94 -2.39
N PHE A 27 -12.75 7.62 -2.15
CA PHE A 27 -11.79 6.98 -1.23
C PHE A 27 -10.78 6.07 -1.94
N ALA A 28 -10.23 6.50 -3.06
CA ALA A 28 -8.90 6.04 -3.41
C ALA A 28 -7.96 6.68 -2.39
N THR A 29 -7.44 5.89 -1.46
CA THR A 29 -6.35 6.34 -0.58
C THR A 29 -5.21 6.75 -1.50
N GLU A 30 -4.96 8.07 -1.57
CA GLU A 30 -3.80 8.57 -2.31
C GLU A 30 -2.54 7.90 -1.74
N PRO A 31 -1.61 7.46 -2.59
CA PRO A 31 -0.36 6.91 -2.11
C PRO A 31 0.35 7.93 -1.21
N ALA A 32 0.80 7.49 -0.05
CA ALA A 32 1.62 8.34 0.80
C ALA A 32 2.93 8.67 0.10
N LYS A 33 3.54 9.75 0.52
CA LYS A 33 4.89 10.07 0.05
C LYS A 33 5.86 9.01 0.55
N VAL A 34 6.65 8.44 -0.37
CA VAL A 34 7.75 7.55 -0.07
C VAL A 34 9.02 8.09 -0.70
N ASN A 35 10.05 8.16 0.12
CA ASN A 35 11.42 8.42 -0.28
C ASN A 35 12.30 7.69 0.73
N PHE A 36 12.63 6.44 0.43
CA PHE A 36 13.39 5.57 1.32
C PHE A 36 14.57 4.96 0.57
N LYS A 37 15.72 4.87 1.25
CA LYS A 37 16.92 4.25 0.71
C LYS A 37 17.51 3.29 1.74
N CYS A 38 17.91 2.10 1.30
CA CYS A 38 18.65 1.16 2.13
C CYS A 38 19.68 0.38 1.31
N ASN A 39 20.62 -0.26 2.02
CA ASN A 39 21.49 -1.26 1.43
C ASN A 39 20.90 -2.65 1.69
N ILE A 40 20.73 -3.47 0.65
CA ILE A 40 20.06 -4.77 0.72
C ILE A 40 20.76 -5.79 1.60
N HIS A 41 22.10 -5.69 1.77
CA HIS A 41 22.89 -6.60 2.61
C HIS A 41 22.92 -6.20 4.09
N THR A 42 22.64 -4.92 4.38
CA THR A 42 22.73 -4.40 5.76
C THR A 42 21.38 -4.03 6.36
N ILE A 43 20.30 -4.16 5.58
CA ILE A 43 18.96 -3.77 6.01
C ILE A 43 18.53 -4.48 7.31
N ASN A 44 18.96 -5.71 7.52
CA ASN A 44 18.68 -6.51 8.72
C ASN A 44 19.37 -5.99 9.99
N LYS A 45 20.41 -5.14 9.83
CA LYS A 45 21.21 -4.62 10.93
C LYS A 45 20.79 -3.22 11.39
N VAL A 46 19.76 -2.66 10.75
CA VAL A 46 19.27 -1.31 11.09
C VAL A 46 18.33 -1.42 12.28
N GLU A 47 18.70 -0.83 13.45
CA GLU A 47 17.84 -0.78 14.64
C GLU A 47 16.47 -0.14 14.32
N GLY A 48 15.39 -0.73 14.81
CA GLY A 48 14.01 -0.31 14.56
C GLY A 48 13.31 -1.09 13.46
N GLN A 49 13.97 -2.10 12.90
CA GLN A 49 13.37 -3.06 11.97
C GLN A 49 13.03 -4.32 12.74
N THR A 50 11.76 -4.67 12.76
CA THR A 50 11.27 -5.71 13.67
C THR A 50 11.27 -7.11 13.08
N ASN A 51 11.27 -7.28 11.76
CA ASN A 51 11.29 -8.58 11.12
C ASN A 51 11.90 -8.46 9.72
N CYS A 52 13.18 -8.76 9.59
CA CYS A 52 13.87 -8.81 8.30
C CYS A 52 14.55 -10.15 8.11
N ASP A 53 14.11 -10.89 7.12
CA ASP A 53 14.93 -11.88 6.44
C ASP A 53 15.83 -11.15 5.42
N PRO A 54 17.06 -11.62 5.15
CA PRO A 54 17.92 -10.97 4.18
C PRO A 54 17.26 -10.80 2.82
N LEU A 55 17.24 -9.57 2.28
CA LEU A 55 16.77 -9.32 0.92
C LEU A 55 17.74 -9.81 -0.16
N ASP A 56 18.95 -10.19 0.21
CA ASP A 56 19.96 -10.80 -0.63
C ASP A 56 19.87 -12.33 -0.69
N ASP A 57 18.95 -12.94 0.06
CA ASP A 57 18.74 -14.39 0.04
C ASP A 57 18.18 -14.84 -1.32
N GLU A 58 18.83 -15.83 -1.94
CA GLU A 58 18.38 -16.47 -3.17
C GLU A 58 17.01 -17.19 -3.03
N PHE A 59 16.60 -17.49 -1.80
CA PHE A 59 15.30 -18.09 -1.50
C PHE A 59 14.18 -17.05 -1.27
N GLY A 60 14.45 -15.78 -1.54
CA GLY A 60 13.52 -14.69 -1.31
C GLY A 60 13.45 -14.26 0.16
N GLY A 61 13.64 -12.98 0.41
CA GLY A 61 13.55 -12.37 1.72
C GLY A 61 12.43 -11.35 1.81
N TYR A 62 12.08 -10.94 3.02
CA TYR A 62 11.26 -9.76 3.25
C TYR A 62 11.79 -8.93 4.41
N CYS A 63 11.48 -7.64 4.38
CA CYS A 63 11.81 -6.74 5.46
C CYS A 63 10.66 -5.77 5.74
N ILE A 64 10.31 -5.60 7.01
CA ILE A 64 9.31 -4.64 7.47
C ILE A 64 10.02 -3.41 8.02
N ILE A 65 9.65 -2.24 7.50
CA ILE A 65 10.20 -0.94 7.87
C ILE A 65 9.06 -0.07 8.39
N GLU A 66 8.90 0.00 9.72
CA GLU A 66 7.85 0.78 10.34
C GLU A 66 8.18 2.27 10.39
N LYS A 67 9.46 2.61 10.53
CA LYS A 67 9.95 3.99 10.65
C LYS A 67 11.33 4.11 10.00
N SER A 68 11.58 5.25 9.38
CA SER A 68 12.95 5.60 8.98
C SER A 68 13.68 6.32 10.11
N LYS A 69 14.99 6.10 10.20
CA LYS A 69 15.90 6.82 11.11
C LYS A 69 16.29 8.20 10.57
N HIS A 70 16.20 8.37 9.27
CA HIS A 70 16.59 9.61 8.62
C HIS A 70 15.40 10.57 8.54
N LYS A 71 15.56 11.78 9.09
CA LYS A 71 14.49 12.80 9.18
C LYS A 71 13.86 13.16 7.82
N ASN A 72 14.58 12.93 6.72
CA ASN A 72 14.14 13.29 5.36
C ASN A 72 13.54 12.10 4.61
N GLU A 73 13.51 10.92 5.20
CA GLU A 73 12.92 9.73 4.59
C GLU A 73 11.46 9.57 5.03
N GLN A 74 10.64 9.12 4.09
CA GLN A 74 9.23 8.84 4.27
C GLN A 74 8.95 7.40 3.85
N VAL A 75 8.27 6.66 4.70
CA VAL A 75 8.04 5.22 4.55
C VAL A 75 6.55 4.87 4.40
N GLY A 76 5.82 5.67 3.63
CA GLY A 76 4.40 5.43 3.38
C GLY A 76 3.47 5.87 4.51
N HIS A 77 2.27 5.31 4.56
CA HIS A 77 1.23 5.61 5.54
C HIS A 77 1.47 4.94 6.90
N MET A 78 1.89 3.68 6.86
CA MET A 78 2.04 2.83 8.06
C MET A 78 3.41 2.13 8.11
N GLY A 79 4.29 2.42 7.17
CA GLY A 79 5.56 1.73 6.95
C GLY A 79 5.56 0.98 5.63
N LEU A 80 6.65 0.27 5.36
CA LEU A 80 6.85 -0.51 4.14
C LEU A 80 7.09 -1.98 4.47
N VAL A 81 6.62 -2.87 3.61
CA VAL A 81 7.17 -4.20 3.46
C VAL A 81 7.91 -4.28 2.14
N LEU A 82 9.18 -4.68 2.20
CA LEU A 82 10.03 -4.97 1.06
C LEU A 82 10.10 -6.49 0.90
N LEU A 83 9.91 -6.98 -0.32
CA LEU A 83 9.97 -8.41 -0.62
C LEU A 83 10.82 -8.65 -1.85
N ARG A 84 11.69 -9.66 -1.81
CA ARG A 84 12.43 -10.09 -2.99
C ARG A 84 11.78 -11.32 -3.61
N ASP A 85 11.55 -11.26 -4.91
CA ASP A 85 11.14 -12.40 -5.69
C ASP A 85 12.37 -13.31 -5.95
N PRO A 86 12.36 -14.55 -5.47
CA PRO A 86 13.50 -15.46 -5.64
C PRO A 86 13.73 -15.89 -7.10
N HIS A 87 12.73 -15.75 -7.97
CA HIS A 87 12.84 -16.16 -9.37
C HIS A 87 13.38 -15.06 -10.27
N SER A 88 12.86 -13.84 -10.11
CA SER A 88 13.27 -12.68 -10.93
C SER A 88 14.35 -11.82 -10.29
N GLY A 89 14.55 -11.93 -8.98
CA GLY A 89 15.41 -11.05 -8.19
C GLY A 89 14.82 -9.66 -7.97
N ASN A 90 13.63 -9.36 -8.51
CA ASN A 90 12.97 -8.08 -8.32
C ASN A 90 12.61 -7.86 -6.85
N ILE A 91 12.69 -6.61 -6.42
CA ILE A 91 12.26 -6.22 -5.08
C ILE A 91 10.97 -5.42 -5.21
N TRP A 92 9.96 -5.83 -4.47
CA TRP A 92 8.65 -5.18 -4.39
C TRP A 92 8.54 -4.42 -3.08
N ALA A 93 7.92 -3.24 -3.11
CA ALA A 93 7.67 -2.42 -1.93
C ALA A 93 6.18 -2.11 -1.82
N TYR A 94 5.57 -2.47 -0.69
CA TYR A 94 4.17 -2.19 -0.41
C TYR A 94 4.03 -1.40 0.89
N ASP A 95 3.01 -0.53 0.93
CA ASP A 95 2.59 0.11 2.19
C ASP A 95 2.03 -0.92 3.16
N LEU A 96 2.36 -0.79 4.42
CA LEU A 96 1.75 -1.61 5.47
C LEU A 96 0.28 -1.25 5.75
N LEU A 97 -0.25 -0.15 5.19
CA LEU A 97 -1.65 0.21 5.37
C LEU A 97 -2.57 -0.83 4.74
N CYS A 98 -3.50 -1.38 5.52
CA CYS A 98 -4.56 -2.25 5.02
C CYS A 98 -5.56 -1.45 4.17
N PRO A 99 -5.66 -1.68 2.84
CA PRO A 99 -6.54 -0.90 1.98
C PRO A 99 -8.02 -1.16 2.26
N THR A 100 -8.39 -2.37 2.67
CA THR A 100 -9.76 -2.72 3.05
C THR A 100 -10.23 -1.95 4.28
N CYS A 101 -9.37 -1.79 5.29
CA CYS A 101 -9.67 -0.99 6.47
C CYS A 101 -9.67 0.50 6.14
N ALA A 102 -8.73 0.96 5.32
CA ALA A 102 -8.62 2.35 4.90
C ALA A 102 -9.88 2.82 4.13
N ALA A 103 -10.42 1.98 3.26
CA ALA A 103 -11.67 2.25 2.55
C ALA A 103 -12.89 2.43 3.49
N LYS A 104 -12.78 1.94 4.74
CA LYS A 104 -13.78 2.11 5.80
C LYS A 104 -13.41 3.22 6.78
N GLY A 105 -12.42 4.05 6.46
CA GLY A 105 -11.93 5.15 7.29
C GLY A 105 -11.05 4.73 8.47
N ALA A 106 -10.60 3.47 8.54
CA ALA A 106 -9.78 2.94 9.62
C ALA A 106 -8.34 2.70 9.18
N LYS A 107 -7.36 3.33 9.86
CA LYS A 107 -5.94 3.05 9.65
C LYS A 107 -5.56 1.77 10.42
N ARG A 108 -5.29 0.69 9.70
CA ARG A 108 -4.83 -0.60 10.23
C ARG A 108 -3.68 -1.11 9.40
N SER A 109 -2.73 -1.75 10.07
CA SER A 109 -1.57 -2.35 9.40
C SER A 109 -1.88 -3.77 8.95
N ILE A 110 -1.23 -4.17 7.85
CA ILE A 110 -1.05 -5.57 7.49
C ILE A 110 0.19 -6.11 8.19
N TYR A 111 0.28 -7.42 8.31
CA TYR A 111 1.46 -8.14 8.76
C TYR A 111 1.78 -9.28 7.80
N MET A 112 3.02 -9.75 7.82
CA MET A 112 3.44 -10.92 7.05
C MET A 112 3.11 -12.18 7.83
N GLN A 113 2.15 -12.96 7.34
CA GLN A 113 1.84 -14.27 7.91
C GLN A 113 2.89 -15.31 7.49
N THR A 114 3.36 -15.19 6.27
CA THR A 114 4.47 -15.97 5.70
C THR A 114 5.29 -15.07 4.79
N LYS A 115 6.41 -15.58 4.22
CA LYS A 115 7.22 -14.82 3.23
C LYS A 115 6.44 -14.37 1.99
N ILE A 116 5.29 -14.97 1.70
CA ILE A 116 4.51 -14.72 0.48
C ILE A 116 3.08 -14.25 0.73
N VAL A 117 2.65 -14.23 2.00
CA VAL A 117 1.26 -13.91 2.38
C VAL A 117 1.24 -12.77 3.38
N ALA A 118 0.55 -11.70 3.02
CA ALA A 118 0.20 -10.60 3.92
C ALA A 118 -1.25 -10.73 4.39
N ARG A 119 -1.54 -10.32 5.63
CA ARG A 119 -2.87 -10.38 6.23
C ARG A 119 -3.14 -9.17 7.12
N CYS A 120 -4.42 -8.86 7.30
CA CYS A 120 -4.89 -7.87 8.26
C CYS A 120 -5.73 -8.54 9.36
N ASP A 121 -5.32 -8.43 10.62
CA ASP A 121 -6.05 -9.02 11.76
C ASP A 121 -7.43 -8.40 11.99
N THR A 122 -7.60 -7.13 11.62
CA THR A 122 -8.84 -6.40 11.88
C THR A 122 -9.98 -6.81 10.94
N CYS A 123 -9.69 -7.01 9.65
CA CYS A 123 -10.70 -7.32 8.64
C CYS A 123 -10.53 -8.70 8.01
N ASN A 124 -9.51 -9.45 8.41
CA ASN A 124 -9.13 -10.76 7.86
C ASN A 124 -8.88 -10.77 6.34
N SER A 125 -8.63 -9.61 5.74
CA SER A 125 -8.20 -9.53 4.35
C SER A 125 -6.82 -10.15 4.17
N GLU A 126 -6.62 -10.83 3.05
CA GLU A 126 -5.42 -11.59 2.75
C GLU A 126 -4.94 -11.29 1.32
N TRP A 127 -3.64 -11.21 1.14
CA TRP A 127 -2.95 -11.01 -0.14
C TRP A 127 -1.87 -12.08 -0.26
N GLN A 128 -1.98 -12.92 -1.31
CA GLN A 128 -1.05 -14.01 -1.58
C GLN A 128 -0.13 -13.67 -2.74
N ASN A 129 1.05 -14.31 -2.77
CA ASN A 129 2.05 -14.17 -3.82
C ASN A 129 2.53 -12.73 -4.04
N ILE A 130 2.52 -11.91 -2.97
CA ILE A 130 2.92 -10.51 -3.05
C ILE A 130 4.39 -10.32 -3.42
N HIS A 131 5.24 -11.31 -3.18
CA HIS A 131 6.64 -11.33 -3.62
C HIS A 131 6.79 -11.38 -5.15
N MET A 132 5.76 -11.80 -5.89
CA MET A 132 5.72 -11.83 -7.36
C MET A 132 5.05 -10.59 -7.96
N GLY A 133 4.85 -9.53 -7.20
CA GLY A 133 4.16 -8.32 -7.63
C GLY A 133 2.63 -8.40 -7.59
N SER A 134 2.04 -9.48 -7.05
CA SER A 134 0.61 -9.60 -6.88
C SER A 134 0.14 -8.76 -5.69
N ALA A 135 -0.55 -7.66 -5.95
CA ALA A 135 -1.04 -6.74 -4.92
C ALA A 135 -2.55 -6.90 -4.64
N GLY A 136 -3.24 -7.76 -5.38
CA GLY A 136 -4.68 -7.97 -5.27
C GLY A 136 -5.08 -8.81 -4.06
N GLN A 137 -6.15 -8.44 -3.38
CA GLN A 137 -6.72 -9.20 -2.28
C GLN A 137 -7.24 -10.57 -2.77
N THR A 138 -6.95 -11.65 -2.03
CA THR A 138 -7.22 -13.03 -2.49
C THR A 138 -8.39 -13.71 -1.79
N ASN A 139 -8.74 -13.33 -0.57
CA ASN A 139 -9.78 -14.01 0.22
C ASN A 139 -11.14 -13.32 0.28
N GLN A 140 -11.30 -12.18 -0.39
CA GLN A 140 -12.57 -11.49 -0.58
C GLN A 140 -12.58 -10.95 -2.01
N GLU A 141 -13.70 -10.98 -2.69
CA GLU A 141 -13.88 -10.60 -4.11
C GLU A 141 -13.04 -9.39 -4.55
N GLY A 142 -11.75 -9.57 -4.68
CA GLY A 142 -10.74 -8.80 -5.43
C GLY A 142 -10.81 -7.27 -5.44
N LYS A 143 -11.41 -6.64 -4.42
CA LYS A 143 -11.75 -5.21 -4.46
C LYS A 143 -10.61 -4.28 -4.07
N TYR A 144 -9.65 -4.77 -3.30
CA TYR A 144 -8.63 -3.89 -2.73
C TYR A 144 -7.23 -4.38 -3.06
N TRP A 145 -6.41 -3.43 -3.47
CA TRP A 145 -5.01 -3.65 -3.83
C TRP A 145 -4.10 -3.03 -2.79
N LEU A 146 -3.01 -3.71 -2.47
CA LEU A 146 -1.95 -3.10 -1.68
C LEU A 146 -1.38 -1.90 -2.44
N LEU A 147 -1.07 -0.83 -1.72
CA LEU A 147 -0.36 0.30 -2.31
C LEU A 147 1.06 -0.13 -2.60
N CYS A 148 1.42 -0.16 -3.87
CA CYS A 148 2.74 -0.53 -4.37
C CYS A 148 3.55 0.73 -4.68
N TYR A 149 4.85 0.69 -4.41
CA TYR A 149 5.79 1.76 -4.69
C TYR A 149 6.84 1.29 -5.70
N ASP A 150 7.39 2.25 -6.46
CA ASP A 150 8.47 1.95 -7.39
C ASP A 150 9.75 1.63 -6.63
N THR A 151 10.47 0.63 -7.11
CA THR A 151 11.74 0.20 -6.57
C THR A 151 12.82 0.27 -7.65
N GLU A 152 13.99 0.77 -7.29
CA GLU A 152 15.14 0.85 -8.16
C GLU A 152 16.36 0.34 -7.41
N LEU A 153 17.07 -0.64 -7.96
CA LEU A 153 18.27 -1.20 -7.39
C LEU A 153 19.49 -0.70 -8.16
N GLU A 154 20.35 0.05 -7.48
CA GLU A 154 21.63 0.53 -8.01
C GLU A 154 22.78 -0.11 -7.21
N GLY A 155 23.42 -1.14 -7.77
CA GLY A 155 24.37 -1.97 -7.01
C GLY A 155 23.66 -2.58 -5.80
N ASP A 156 24.17 -2.32 -4.59
CA ASP A 156 23.58 -2.80 -3.33
C ASP A 156 22.56 -1.80 -2.71
N SER A 157 22.33 -0.69 -3.36
CA SER A 157 21.43 0.35 -2.86
C SER A 157 20.04 0.22 -3.47
N LEU A 158 19.05 -0.03 -2.62
CA LEU A 158 17.63 -0.03 -2.98
C LEU A 158 17.02 1.35 -2.70
N TYR A 159 16.39 1.92 -3.70
CA TYR A 159 15.59 3.14 -3.61
C TYR A 159 14.12 2.78 -3.74
N VAL A 160 13.30 3.28 -2.82
CA VAL A 160 11.83 3.18 -2.87
C VAL A 160 11.27 4.58 -3.06
N LYS A 161 10.52 4.76 -4.12
CA LYS A 161 9.98 6.06 -4.55
C LYS A 161 8.46 5.97 -4.77
N ASN A 162 7.79 7.11 -4.77
CA ASN A 162 6.38 7.15 -5.16
C ASN A 162 6.22 6.63 -6.60
N TYR A 163 5.17 5.85 -6.80
CA TYR A 163 4.73 5.50 -8.13
C TYR A 163 4.15 6.74 -8.81
N PHE A 164 4.87 7.29 -9.78
CA PHE A 164 4.36 8.33 -10.67
C PHE A 164 4.00 7.67 -12.01
N LYS A 165 2.74 7.48 -12.23
CA LYS A 165 2.20 7.32 -13.58
C LYS A 165 1.42 8.54 -13.97
#